data_ec427b94fec17672473afe971578634d
#
_entry.id   ec427b94fec17672473afe971578634d
#
_cell.length_a   1.000
_cell.length_b   1.000
_cell.length_c   1.000
_cell.angle_alpha   90.00
_cell.angle_beta   90.00
_cell.angle_gamma   90.00
#
_symmetry.space_group_name_H-M   'P 1'
#
loop_
_entity.id
_entity.type
_entity.pdbx_description
1 polymer ?
#
loop_
_entity_poly.entity_id
_entity_poly.type
_entity_poly.pdbx_seq_one_letter_code
_entity_poly.pdbx_strand_id
1 'polypeptide(L)'
;FARGGSNKYLVEMMEEGLVEYILDGQTFDLEGVRSMRENANHVWTSPFTSYNYHSKGNFAGLVDVVVLGATEVDVNFNANVVTHSDGYLLHGIGGWQNCLFAKTTILPIPLFRDRIPVVVDEVTTLCGPGELIDVIVTERGIAINPKRTDLIEKTKNSDLPIYSIEELKEEAESICGKPQKISFSDEVVAAINWVDGTVIDVVRKVKE
;
A
#
# COMPACT_ATOMS: atom_id res chain seq x y z
N PHE A 1 -16.61 -9.26 -4.13
CA PHE A 1 -16.36 -8.24 -5.17
C PHE A 1 -14.91 -7.75 -5.13
N ALA A 2 -14.41 -7.34 -6.28
CA ALA A 2 -13.15 -6.61 -6.37
C ALA A 2 -13.42 -5.11 -6.57
N ARG A 3 -12.55 -4.25 -6.10
CA ARG A 3 -12.66 -2.81 -6.30
C ARG A 3 -11.28 -2.14 -6.41
N GLY A 4 -11.28 -0.96 -6.99
CA GLY A 4 -10.08 -0.13 -7.19
C GLY A 4 -9.88 0.09 -8.68
N GLY A 5 -8.74 -0.38 -9.21
CA GLY A 5 -8.48 -0.37 -10.63
C GLY A 5 -8.67 -1.73 -11.27
N SER A 6 -9.14 -1.75 -12.51
CA SER A 6 -9.30 -2.98 -13.29
C SER A 6 -8.23 -3.13 -14.36
N ASN A 7 -7.94 -4.38 -14.69
CA ASN A 7 -7.08 -4.77 -15.79
C ASN A 7 -7.55 -6.12 -16.35
N LYS A 8 -6.90 -6.59 -17.42
CA LYS A 8 -7.27 -7.85 -18.08
C LYS A 8 -7.34 -9.05 -17.12
N TYR A 9 -6.42 -9.15 -16.15
CA TYR A 9 -6.39 -10.30 -15.22
C TYR A 9 -7.63 -10.31 -14.32
N LEU A 10 -8.05 -9.15 -13.84
CA LEU A 10 -9.27 -9.04 -13.05
C LEU A 10 -10.52 -9.33 -13.88
N VAL A 11 -10.52 -8.93 -15.16
CA VAL A 11 -11.59 -9.28 -16.12
C VAL A 11 -11.63 -10.78 -16.36
N GLU A 12 -10.50 -11.43 -16.60
CA GLU A 12 -10.39 -12.88 -16.75
C GLU A 12 -10.95 -13.61 -15.52
N MET A 13 -10.56 -13.19 -14.30
CA MET A 13 -11.12 -13.75 -13.05
C MET A 13 -12.64 -13.59 -12.96
N MET A 14 -13.21 -12.51 -13.45
CA MET A 14 -14.65 -12.32 -13.48
C MET A 14 -15.32 -13.21 -14.53
N GLU A 15 -14.74 -13.34 -15.70
CA GLU A 15 -15.25 -14.21 -16.78
C GLU A 15 -15.17 -15.70 -16.39
N GLU A 16 -14.19 -16.08 -15.58
CA GLU A 16 -14.07 -17.42 -14.98
C GLU A 16 -14.98 -17.64 -13.75
N GLY A 17 -15.70 -16.62 -13.31
CA GLY A 17 -16.60 -16.69 -12.15
C GLY A 17 -15.92 -16.65 -10.79
N LEU A 18 -14.62 -16.34 -10.73
CA LEU A 18 -13.86 -16.16 -9.49
C LEU A 18 -14.17 -14.82 -8.81
N VAL A 19 -14.54 -13.82 -9.58
CA VAL A 19 -14.97 -12.50 -9.12
C VAL A 19 -16.37 -12.23 -9.65
N GLU A 20 -17.33 -12.02 -8.76
CA GLU A 20 -18.73 -11.78 -9.15
C GLU A 20 -18.96 -10.35 -9.63
N TYR A 21 -18.36 -9.36 -8.98
CA TYR A 21 -18.50 -7.94 -9.31
C TYR A 21 -17.17 -7.24 -9.31
N ILE A 22 -16.97 -6.34 -10.28
CA ILE A 22 -15.87 -5.36 -10.28
C ILE A 22 -16.48 -3.98 -10.08
N LEU A 23 -16.05 -3.29 -9.01
CA LEU A 23 -16.40 -1.91 -8.71
C LEU A 23 -15.23 -1.03 -9.11
N ASP A 24 -15.20 -0.60 -10.36
CA ASP A 24 -14.04 0.05 -10.98
C ASP A 24 -14.02 1.55 -10.74
N GLY A 25 -12.94 2.03 -10.17
CA GLY A 25 -12.66 3.46 -10.02
C GLY A 25 -11.65 3.98 -11.04
N GLN A 26 -10.91 3.06 -11.70
CA GLN A 26 -9.87 3.38 -12.66
C GLN A 26 -9.54 2.17 -13.52
N THR A 27 -9.63 2.30 -14.82
CA THR A 27 -9.33 1.23 -15.77
C THR A 27 -7.90 1.39 -16.31
N PHE A 28 -7.08 0.34 -16.22
CA PHE A 28 -5.67 0.39 -16.60
C PHE A 28 -5.34 -0.13 -17.99
N ASP A 29 -6.28 -0.82 -18.65
CA ASP A 29 -6.09 -1.35 -20.00
C ASP A 29 -7.38 -1.44 -20.82
N LEU A 30 -7.24 -1.80 -22.10
CA LEU A 30 -8.38 -1.89 -23.02
C LEU A 30 -9.35 -3.03 -22.70
N GLU A 31 -8.88 -4.09 -22.03
CA GLU A 31 -9.73 -5.19 -21.61
C GLU A 31 -10.67 -4.78 -20.47
N GLY A 32 -10.18 -3.98 -19.53
CA GLY A 32 -11.02 -3.35 -18.52
C GLY A 32 -12.09 -2.45 -19.14
N VAL A 33 -11.72 -1.64 -20.15
CA VAL A 33 -12.68 -0.79 -20.89
C VAL A 33 -13.74 -1.64 -21.63
N ARG A 34 -13.29 -2.71 -22.32
CA ARG A 34 -14.20 -3.65 -23.00
C ARG A 34 -15.18 -4.25 -22.02
N SER A 35 -14.67 -4.81 -20.93
CA SER A 35 -15.49 -5.47 -19.91
C SER A 35 -16.51 -4.53 -19.28
N MET A 36 -16.11 -3.29 -18.97
CA MET A 36 -17.04 -2.28 -18.42
C MET A 36 -18.20 -1.98 -19.38
N ARG A 37 -17.98 -2.03 -20.69
CA ARG A 37 -19.03 -1.85 -21.71
C ARG A 37 -19.93 -3.07 -21.86
N GLU A 38 -19.37 -4.28 -21.76
CA GLU A 38 -20.02 -5.54 -22.17
C GLU A 38 -20.57 -6.36 -20.98
N ASN A 39 -20.06 -6.12 -19.78
CA ASN A 39 -20.41 -6.91 -18.61
C ASN A 39 -21.13 -6.07 -17.56
N ALA A 40 -22.38 -6.41 -17.30
CA ALA A 40 -23.25 -5.68 -16.34
C ALA A 40 -22.72 -5.71 -14.89
N ASN A 41 -21.88 -6.69 -14.54
CA ASN A 41 -21.27 -6.81 -13.22
C ASN A 41 -19.95 -6.03 -13.09
N HIS A 42 -19.48 -5.42 -14.17
CA HIS A 42 -18.35 -4.49 -14.16
C HIS A 42 -18.90 -3.05 -14.08
N VAL A 43 -18.96 -2.53 -12.88
CA VAL A 43 -19.65 -1.27 -12.57
C VAL A 43 -18.65 -0.16 -12.32
N TRP A 44 -18.79 0.94 -13.05
CA TRP A 44 -18.02 2.14 -12.78
C TRP A 44 -18.43 2.79 -11.45
N THR A 45 -17.45 3.20 -10.66
CA THR A 45 -17.64 3.91 -9.40
C THR A 45 -16.88 5.23 -9.38
N SER A 46 -17.35 6.18 -8.61
CA SER A 46 -16.66 7.47 -8.44
C SER A 46 -15.78 7.48 -7.19
N PRO A 47 -14.78 8.35 -7.12
CA PRO A 47 -14.03 8.57 -5.89
C PRO A 47 -14.93 8.94 -4.70
N PHE A 48 -16.04 9.60 -4.95
CA PHE A 48 -17.02 9.97 -3.91
C PHE A 48 -17.63 8.74 -3.23
N THR A 49 -18.05 7.75 -4.00
CA THR A 49 -18.62 6.50 -3.46
C THR A 49 -17.56 5.54 -2.95
N SER A 50 -16.35 5.62 -3.50
CA SER A 50 -15.27 4.68 -3.19
C SER A 50 -14.41 5.10 -2.01
N TYR A 51 -14.13 6.39 -1.86
CA TYR A 51 -13.09 6.91 -0.97
C TYR A 51 -13.56 8.00 0.00
N ASN A 52 -14.83 8.42 -0.06
CA ASN A 52 -15.31 9.45 0.83
C ASN A 52 -15.43 8.92 2.27
N TYR A 53 -14.44 9.23 3.10
CA TYR A 53 -14.39 8.84 4.51
C TYR A 53 -15.66 9.19 5.29
N HIS A 54 -16.27 10.33 5.00
CA HIS A 54 -17.48 10.82 5.67
C HIS A 54 -18.78 10.24 5.12
N SER A 55 -18.73 9.48 4.02
CA SER A 55 -19.91 8.88 3.41
C SER A 55 -20.23 7.52 4.03
N LYS A 56 -21.45 7.36 4.51
CA LYS A 56 -21.96 6.07 5.02
C LYS A 56 -22.05 4.97 3.94
N GLY A 57 -22.05 5.36 2.66
CA GLY A 57 -22.07 4.43 1.52
C GLY A 57 -20.68 4.11 0.95
N ASN A 58 -19.60 4.42 1.67
CA ASN A 58 -18.25 4.17 1.25
C ASN A 58 -17.93 2.66 1.20
N PHE A 59 -17.43 2.18 0.05
CA PHE A 59 -17.06 0.78 -0.13
C PHE A 59 -15.75 0.37 0.57
N ALA A 60 -14.88 1.32 0.94
CA ALA A 60 -13.57 1.00 1.51
C ALA A 60 -13.69 0.14 2.78
N GLY A 61 -14.64 0.45 3.65
CA GLY A 61 -14.89 -0.31 4.88
C GLY A 61 -15.53 -1.69 4.68
N LEU A 62 -15.93 -2.04 3.44
CA LEU A 62 -16.52 -3.34 3.10
C LEU A 62 -15.49 -4.31 2.51
N VAL A 63 -14.27 -3.87 2.29
CA VAL A 63 -13.20 -4.69 1.69
C VAL A 63 -12.58 -5.58 2.75
N ASP A 64 -12.49 -6.87 2.48
CA ASP A 64 -11.85 -7.82 3.40
C ASP A 64 -10.32 -7.76 3.30
N VAL A 65 -9.78 -7.71 2.10
CA VAL A 65 -8.34 -7.69 1.86
C VAL A 65 -8.01 -6.58 0.86
N VAL A 66 -7.00 -5.78 1.19
CA VAL A 66 -6.41 -4.82 0.27
C VAL A 66 -4.95 -5.16 0.00
N VAL A 67 -4.55 -4.99 -1.25
CA VAL A 67 -3.17 -5.16 -1.72
C VAL A 67 -2.69 -3.84 -2.28
N LEU A 68 -1.67 -3.24 -1.67
CA LEU A 68 -1.18 -1.90 -1.99
C LEU A 68 0.35 -1.88 -2.10
N GLY A 69 0.88 -1.04 -2.98
CA GLY A 69 2.32 -0.77 -3.04
C GLY A 69 2.77 0.27 -2.01
N ALA A 70 4.08 0.31 -1.74
CA ALA A 70 4.74 1.36 -0.97
C ALA A 70 6.13 1.64 -1.54
N THR A 71 6.66 2.84 -1.27
CA THR A 71 8.05 3.20 -1.61
C THR A 71 9.03 2.81 -0.52
N GLU A 72 8.60 2.88 0.73
CA GLU A 72 9.34 2.45 1.92
C GLU A 72 8.38 1.91 2.97
N VAL A 73 8.88 1.02 3.82
CA VAL A 73 8.21 0.56 5.05
C VAL A 73 9.25 0.53 6.15
N ASP A 74 8.89 0.95 7.37
CA ASP A 74 9.80 0.88 8.50
C ASP A 74 9.53 -0.30 9.45
N VAL A 75 10.41 -0.46 10.42
CA VAL A 75 10.32 -1.53 11.44
C VAL A 75 9.07 -1.44 12.31
N ASN A 76 8.36 -0.33 12.31
CA ASN A 76 7.06 -0.15 12.96
C ASN A 76 5.88 -0.37 11.98
N PHE A 77 6.14 -0.89 10.78
CA PHE A 77 5.17 -1.07 9.71
C PHE A 77 4.58 0.24 9.14
N ASN A 78 5.11 1.41 9.51
CA ASN A 78 4.71 2.65 8.84
C ASN A 78 5.09 2.58 7.37
N ALA A 79 4.29 3.20 6.50
CA ALA A 79 4.55 3.19 5.06
C ALA A 79 4.61 4.59 4.45
N ASN A 80 5.50 4.72 3.48
CA ASN A 80 5.66 5.86 2.59
C ASN A 80 5.19 5.47 1.18
N VAL A 81 4.43 6.35 0.53
CA VAL A 81 3.98 6.19 -0.86
C VAL A 81 4.14 7.47 -1.67
N VAL A 82 4.64 8.55 -1.07
CA VAL A 82 4.63 9.90 -1.64
C VAL A 82 6.02 10.35 -2.06
N THR A 83 7.05 9.95 -1.32
CA THR A 83 8.42 10.29 -1.64
C THR A 83 9.24 9.05 -1.95
N HIS A 84 10.34 9.24 -2.70
CA HIS A 84 11.42 8.26 -2.74
C HIS A 84 12.28 8.34 -1.47
N SER A 85 13.15 7.34 -1.29
CA SER A 85 14.12 7.29 -0.20
C SER A 85 15.19 8.37 -0.26
N ASP A 86 15.27 9.14 -1.34
CA ASP A 86 16.09 10.34 -1.51
C ASP A 86 15.35 11.64 -1.13
N GLY A 87 14.10 11.53 -0.67
CA GLY A 87 13.25 12.64 -0.26
C GLY A 87 12.52 13.37 -1.38
N TYR A 88 12.74 13.01 -2.65
CA TYR A 88 12.04 13.62 -3.76
C TYR A 88 10.57 13.18 -3.82
N LEU A 89 9.69 14.15 -4.04
CA LEU A 89 8.25 13.93 -4.20
C LEU A 89 7.99 13.11 -5.46
N LEU A 90 7.30 12.00 -5.33
CA LEU A 90 6.96 11.09 -6.42
C LEU A 90 5.55 11.38 -6.96
N HIS A 91 4.54 11.32 -6.10
CA HIS A 91 3.13 11.56 -6.45
C HIS A 91 2.30 11.80 -5.19
N GLY A 92 1.01 12.10 -5.35
CA GLY A 92 0.08 12.21 -4.23
C GLY A 92 -0.44 10.85 -3.76
N ILE A 93 -1.06 10.83 -2.58
CA ILE A 93 -1.57 9.61 -1.92
C ILE A 93 -2.76 9.00 -2.67
N GLY A 94 -3.63 9.83 -3.26
CA GLY A 94 -4.89 9.37 -3.88
C GLY A 94 -5.80 8.68 -2.86
N GLY A 95 -6.37 7.54 -3.23
CA GLY A 95 -7.23 6.72 -2.37
C GLY A 95 -6.49 5.70 -1.50
N TRP A 96 -5.16 5.71 -1.46
CA TRP A 96 -4.35 4.71 -0.78
C TRP A 96 -4.67 4.59 0.71
N GLN A 97 -4.73 5.73 1.42
CA GLN A 97 -5.07 5.75 2.86
C GLN A 97 -6.48 5.19 3.15
N ASN A 98 -7.44 5.48 2.28
CA ASN A 98 -8.81 4.97 2.45
C ASN A 98 -8.88 3.45 2.36
N CYS A 99 -7.98 2.82 1.62
CA CYS A 99 -7.91 1.37 1.49
C CYS A 99 -7.37 0.69 2.76
N LEU A 100 -6.62 1.39 3.61
CA LEU A 100 -6.10 0.86 4.87
C LEU A 100 -7.18 0.51 5.90
N PHE A 101 -8.44 0.86 5.65
CA PHE A 101 -9.58 0.45 6.49
C PHE A 101 -10.14 -0.93 6.12
N ALA A 102 -9.53 -1.66 5.20
CA ALA A 102 -9.84 -3.07 4.96
C ALA A 102 -9.52 -3.93 6.20
N LYS A 103 -10.14 -5.12 6.31
CA LYS A 103 -9.87 -6.03 7.44
C LYS A 103 -8.44 -6.55 7.46
N THR A 104 -7.79 -6.62 6.29
CA THR A 104 -6.39 -7.02 6.17
C THR A 104 -5.71 -6.20 5.08
N THR A 105 -4.62 -5.54 5.44
CA THR A 105 -3.78 -4.75 4.53
C THR A 105 -2.48 -5.51 4.26
N ILE A 106 -2.21 -5.78 2.99
CA ILE A 106 -1.01 -6.46 2.52
C ILE A 106 -0.23 -5.50 1.62
N LEU A 107 1.05 -5.27 1.91
CA LEU A 107 1.96 -4.50 1.07
C LEU A 107 2.99 -5.42 0.40
N PRO A 108 2.77 -5.86 -0.86
CA PRO A 108 3.83 -6.46 -1.65
C PRO A 108 4.78 -5.37 -2.13
N ILE A 109 6.01 -5.42 -1.66
CA ILE A 109 7.08 -4.48 -1.98
C ILE A 109 8.36 -5.25 -2.29
N PRO A 110 9.24 -4.76 -3.16
CA PRO A 110 10.58 -5.33 -3.27
C PRO A 110 11.35 -5.05 -1.97
N LEU A 111 12.22 -5.97 -1.57
CA LEU A 111 13.07 -5.75 -0.39
C LEU A 111 14.03 -4.57 -0.59
N PHE A 112 14.47 -4.36 -1.84
CA PHE A 112 15.29 -3.22 -2.25
C PHE A 112 14.98 -2.83 -3.69
N ARG A 113 15.24 -1.57 -4.05
CA ARG A 113 15.18 -1.06 -5.41
C ARG A 113 16.56 -0.60 -5.84
N ASP A 114 17.08 -1.18 -6.93
CA ASP A 114 18.48 -1.02 -7.33
C ASP A 114 19.42 -1.35 -6.16
N ARG A 115 19.93 -0.37 -5.47
CA ARG A 115 20.79 -0.54 -4.28
C ARG A 115 20.28 0.26 -3.08
N ILE A 116 18.98 0.50 -3.01
CA ILE A 116 18.32 1.26 -1.93
C ILE A 116 17.40 0.31 -1.19
N PRO A 117 17.57 0.08 0.11
CA PRO A 117 16.66 -0.75 0.90
C PRO A 117 15.28 -0.09 0.95
N VAL A 118 14.23 -0.92 0.86
CA VAL A 118 12.82 -0.48 0.97
C VAL A 118 12.29 -0.68 2.37
N VAL A 119 12.84 -1.66 3.11
CA VAL A 119 12.58 -1.82 4.54
C VAL A 119 13.68 -1.07 5.31
N VAL A 120 13.28 -0.08 6.10
CA VAL A 120 14.17 0.91 6.73
C VAL A 120 13.91 1.04 8.24
N ASP A 121 14.75 1.80 8.97
CA ASP A 121 14.52 2.08 10.39
C ASP A 121 13.31 3.00 10.60
N GLU A 122 13.17 4.03 9.75
CA GLU A 122 12.11 5.02 9.78
C GLU A 122 11.83 5.50 8.36
N VAL A 123 10.55 5.56 7.96
CA VAL A 123 10.17 6.04 6.63
C VAL A 123 10.50 7.52 6.45
N THR A 124 10.91 7.91 5.24
CA THR A 124 11.23 9.30 4.88
C THR A 124 10.00 10.22 5.03
N THR A 125 8.81 9.68 4.75
CA THR A 125 7.53 10.41 4.85
C THR A 125 6.45 9.46 5.33
N LEU A 126 5.79 9.79 6.43
CA LEU A 126 4.70 8.98 6.97
C LEU A 126 3.42 9.22 6.17
N CYS A 127 2.99 8.20 5.43
CA CYS A 127 1.73 8.22 4.67
C CYS A 127 0.68 7.27 5.26
N GLY A 128 1.10 6.15 5.79
CA GLY A 128 0.25 5.13 6.41
C GLY A 128 0.77 4.69 7.76
N PRO A 129 0.01 4.90 8.85
CA PRO A 129 0.37 4.41 10.17
C PRO A 129 0.47 2.89 10.20
N GLY A 130 1.53 2.36 10.83
CA GLY A 130 1.80 0.93 10.89
C GLY A 130 0.73 0.12 11.60
N GLU A 131 -0.08 0.75 12.43
CA GLU A 131 -1.23 0.10 13.07
C GLU A 131 -2.31 -0.38 12.07
N LEU A 132 -2.30 0.15 10.84
CA LEU A 132 -3.25 -0.20 9.78
C LEU A 132 -2.62 -1.10 8.70
N ILE A 133 -1.37 -1.50 8.87
CA ILE A 133 -0.65 -2.36 7.92
C ILE A 133 -0.36 -3.70 8.59
N ASP A 134 -0.85 -4.77 8.00
CA ASP A 134 -0.88 -6.08 8.63
C ASP A 134 0.24 -7.00 8.16
N VAL A 135 0.55 -6.97 6.87
CA VAL A 135 1.51 -7.90 6.26
C VAL A 135 2.36 -7.18 5.23
N ILE A 136 3.65 -7.40 5.29
CA ILE A 136 4.63 -7.01 4.27
C ILE A 136 5.06 -8.29 3.54
N VAL A 137 5.01 -8.27 2.21
CA VAL A 137 5.44 -9.39 1.37
C VAL A 137 6.57 -8.90 0.47
N THR A 138 7.70 -9.59 0.52
CA THR A 138 8.85 -9.33 -0.35
C THR A 138 9.24 -10.59 -1.12
N GLU A 139 10.11 -10.47 -2.10
CA GLU A 139 10.68 -11.62 -2.81
C GLU A 139 11.61 -12.48 -1.93
N ARG A 140 11.90 -12.04 -0.71
CA ARG A 140 12.76 -12.73 0.24
C ARG A 140 12.00 -13.32 1.42
N GLY A 141 10.85 -12.77 1.75
CA GLY A 141 10.06 -13.25 2.87
C GLY A 141 8.87 -12.37 3.20
N ILE A 142 8.15 -12.78 4.23
CA ILE A 142 6.91 -12.17 4.69
C ILE A 142 7.09 -11.73 6.13
N ALA A 143 6.77 -10.47 6.43
CA ALA A 143 6.65 -9.99 7.79
C ALA A 143 5.18 -9.74 8.15
N ILE A 144 4.74 -10.33 9.25
CA ILE A 144 3.39 -10.12 9.80
C ILE A 144 3.51 -9.17 10.98
N ASN A 145 2.70 -8.11 10.97
CA ASN A 145 2.68 -7.14 12.06
C ASN A 145 2.39 -7.86 13.39
N PRO A 146 3.21 -7.67 14.43
CA PRO A 146 3.07 -8.37 15.72
C PRO A 146 1.70 -8.22 16.39
N LYS A 147 0.96 -7.14 16.10
CA LYS A 147 -0.42 -6.95 16.59
C LYS A 147 -1.42 -7.94 16.00
N ARG A 148 -1.12 -8.54 14.81
CA ARG A 148 -1.99 -9.51 14.12
C ARG A 148 -1.74 -10.93 14.60
N THR A 149 -1.96 -11.13 15.91
CA THR A 149 -1.81 -12.45 16.55
C THR A 149 -2.68 -13.52 15.91
N ASP A 150 -3.82 -13.14 15.33
CA ASP A 150 -4.71 -14.01 14.57
C ASP A 150 -4.06 -14.57 13.29
N LEU A 151 -3.32 -13.73 12.57
CA LEU A 151 -2.58 -14.15 11.36
C LEU A 151 -1.34 -14.96 11.73
N ILE A 152 -0.61 -14.55 12.76
CA ILE A 152 0.57 -15.26 13.26
C ILE A 152 0.19 -16.70 13.64
N GLU A 153 -0.90 -16.88 14.39
CA GLU A 153 -1.33 -18.21 14.80
C GLU A 153 -1.79 -19.08 13.61
N LYS A 154 -2.51 -18.49 12.64
CA LYS A 154 -2.96 -19.19 11.42
C LYS A 154 -1.80 -19.66 10.54
N THR A 155 -0.72 -18.88 10.50
CA THR A 155 0.44 -19.17 9.63
C THR A 155 1.52 -19.98 10.31
N LYS A 156 1.45 -20.24 11.61
CA LYS A 156 2.45 -20.90 12.42
C LYS A 156 2.93 -22.26 11.89
N ASN A 157 2.02 -23.01 11.26
CA ASN A 157 2.31 -24.33 10.70
C ASN A 157 2.30 -24.33 9.15
N SER A 158 2.41 -23.17 8.54
CA SER A 158 2.52 -23.04 7.08
C SER A 158 3.97 -23.13 6.64
N ASP A 159 4.18 -23.46 5.36
CA ASP A 159 5.50 -23.43 4.72
C ASP A 159 5.88 -22.01 4.22
N LEU A 160 5.18 -20.97 4.67
CA LEU A 160 5.47 -19.59 4.29
C LEU A 160 6.79 -19.12 4.93
N PRO A 161 7.63 -18.41 4.17
CA PRO A 161 8.90 -17.87 4.67
C PRO A 161 8.65 -16.62 5.53
N ILE A 162 8.22 -16.83 6.78
CA ILE A 162 7.88 -15.74 7.70
C ILE A 162 9.11 -15.34 8.50
N TYR A 163 9.40 -14.04 8.51
CA TYR A 163 10.49 -13.40 9.22
C TYR A 163 9.95 -12.22 10.03
N SER A 164 10.72 -11.72 10.97
CA SER A 164 10.44 -10.41 11.56
C SER A 164 10.75 -9.30 10.55
N ILE A 165 10.18 -8.13 10.74
CA ILE A 165 10.47 -6.98 9.87
C ILE A 165 11.92 -6.54 10.00
N GLU A 166 12.52 -6.71 11.19
CA GLU A 166 13.92 -6.43 11.47
C GLU A 166 14.85 -7.36 10.68
N GLU A 167 14.55 -8.66 10.60
CA GLU A 167 15.32 -9.62 9.80
C GLU A 167 15.29 -9.24 8.32
N LEU A 168 14.14 -8.86 7.78
CA LEU A 168 14.02 -8.37 6.39
C LEU A 168 14.84 -7.10 6.17
N LYS A 169 14.82 -6.17 7.12
CA LYS A 169 15.64 -4.95 7.07
C LYS A 169 17.14 -5.28 7.08
N GLU A 170 17.58 -6.15 7.98
CA GLU A 170 19.00 -6.57 8.07
C GLU A 170 19.45 -7.24 6.78
N GLU A 171 18.62 -8.08 6.16
CA GLU A 171 18.92 -8.67 4.86
C GLU A 171 19.04 -7.61 3.77
N ALA A 172 18.12 -6.64 3.70
CA ALA A 172 18.20 -5.52 2.75
C ALA A 172 19.50 -4.73 2.92
N GLU A 173 19.84 -4.35 4.15
CA GLU A 173 21.06 -3.61 4.47
C GLU A 173 22.35 -4.41 4.17
N SER A 174 22.32 -5.73 4.33
CA SER A 174 23.46 -6.60 3.99
C SER A 174 23.78 -6.60 2.50
N ILE A 175 22.76 -6.41 1.64
CA ILE A 175 22.89 -6.39 0.18
C ILE A 175 23.20 -4.98 -0.33
N CYS A 176 22.49 -3.97 0.16
CA CYS A 176 22.52 -2.60 -0.35
C CYS A 176 23.36 -1.64 0.46
N GLY A 177 23.68 -1.98 1.70
CA GLY A 177 24.17 -1.04 2.71
C GLY A 177 23.00 -0.25 3.34
N LYS A 178 23.33 0.56 4.34
CA LYS A 178 22.33 1.43 4.99
C LYS A 178 21.89 2.55 4.06
N PRO A 179 20.63 3.00 4.14
CA PRO A 179 20.14 4.12 3.37
C PRO A 179 20.96 5.39 3.71
N GLN A 180 21.18 6.23 2.71
CA GLN A 180 21.83 7.52 2.92
C GLN A 180 20.89 8.43 3.70
N LYS A 181 21.44 9.11 4.72
CA LYS A 181 20.68 10.13 5.45
C LYS A 181 20.48 11.36 4.57
N ILE A 182 19.22 11.71 4.34
CA ILE A 182 18.85 12.91 3.59
C ILE A 182 18.94 14.12 4.52
N SER A 183 19.46 15.22 4.01
CA SER A 183 19.47 16.51 4.68
C SER A 183 18.28 17.34 4.19
N PHE A 184 17.37 17.69 5.10
CA PHE A 184 16.22 18.52 4.78
C PHE A 184 16.41 19.95 5.29
N SER A 185 15.82 20.92 4.59
CA SER A 185 15.64 22.28 5.08
C SER A 185 14.39 22.38 5.95
N ASP A 186 14.17 23.56 6.57
CA ASP A 186 12.95 23.82 7.32
C ASP A 186 11.74 24.18 6.41
N GLU A 187 11.98 24.34 5.10
CA GLU A 187 10.96 24.65 4.12
C GLU A 187 10.03 23.45 3.89
N VAL A 188 8.75 23.62 4.20
CA VAL A 188 7.70 22.61 3.95
C VAL A 188 7.17 22.83 2.54
N VAL A 189 7.25 21.79 1.71
CA VAL A 189 6.78 21.81 0.30
C VAL A 189 5.42 21.15 0.13
N ALA A 190 5.05 20.23 1.03
CA ALA A 190 3.73 19.59 1.05
C ALA A 190 3.37 19.10 2.46
N ALA A 191 2.08 19.01 2.76
CA ALA A 191 1.57 18.39 3.97
C ALA A 191 0.94 17.02 3.63
N ILE A 192 1.13 16.05 4.49
CA ILE A 192 0.48 14.75 4.43
C ILE A 192 -0.74 14.79 5.33
N ASN A 193 -1.90 14.89 4.72
CA ASN A 193 -3.16 14.86 5.46
C ASN A 193 -3.67 13.42 5.59
N TRP A 194 -4.14 13.08 6.76
CA TRP A 194 -4.92 11.87 6.99
C TRP A 194 -6.33 12.02 6.39
N VAL A 195 -7.05 10.91 6.29
CA VAL A 195 -8.41 10.89 5.69
C VAL A 195 -9.44 11.79 6.37
N ASP A 196 -9.23 12.15 7.62
CA ASP A 196 -10.06 13.07 8.40
C ASP A 196 -9.64 14.55 8.27
N GLY A 197 -8.56 14.81 7.54
CA GLY A 197 -7.99 16.14 7.31
C GLY A 197 -6.90 16.55 8.31
N THR A 198 -6.56 15.72 9.31
CA THR A 198 -5.44 16.01 10.21
C THR A 198 -4.11 15.84 9.47
N VAL A 199 -3.15 16.73 9.75
CA VAL A 199 -1.79 16.61 9.22
C VAL A 199 -1.03 15.58 10.04
N ILE A 200 -0.57 14.50 9.39
CA ILE A 200 0.20 13.43 10.06
C ILE A 200 1.71 13.54 9.78
N ASP A 201 2.11 14.21 8.69
CA ASP A 201 3.51 14.47 8.35
C ASP A 201 3.63 15.62 7.35
N VAL A 202 4.87 15.99 6.99
CA VAL A 202 5.18 17.00 6.00
C VAL A 202 6.34 16.56 5.10
N VAL A 203 6.26 16.89 3.83
CA VAL A 203 7.40 16.78 2.91
C VAL A 203 8.22 18.06 2.99
N ARG A 204 9.51 17.92 3.28
CA ARG A 204 10.45 19.03 3.37
C ARG A 204 11.34 19.09 2.14
N LYS A 205 11.78 20.30 1.79
CA LYS A 205 12.75 20.49 0.71
C LYS A 205 14.08 19.85 1.06
N VAL A 206 14.60 19.01 0.15
CA VAL A 206 15.96 18.45 0.26
C VAL A 206 16.98 19.58 0.14
N LYS A 207 18.01 19.55 0.98
CA LYS A 207 19.18 20.46 0.85
C LYS A 207 20.07 19.96 -0.28
N GLU A 208 20.44 20.89 -1.16
CA GLU A 208 21.45 20.66 -2.19
C GLU A 208 22.85 20.58 -1.60
#